data_d1db70556e5b218f9c0e27e6822bf236
#
_entry.id   d1db70556e5b218f9c0e27e6822bf236
#
_cell.length_a   1.000
_cell.length_b   1.000
_cell.length_c   1.000
_cell.angle_alpha   90.00
_cell.angle_beta   90.00
_cell.angle_gamma   90.00
#
_symmetry.space_group_name_H-M   'P 1'
#
loop_
_entity.id
_entity.type
_entity.pdbx_description
1 polymer ?
#
loop_
_entity_poly.entity_id
_entity_poly.type
_entity_poly.pdbx_seq_one_letter_code
_entity_poly.pdbx_strand_id
1 'polypeptide(L)'
;MPYTKRYAAWCAAMLLASMGVHADEARRNWGNDPFLQISTALPACPEPLGPRQTEREWLAEAHYRVERGNSCWVEGRCRLSNAYRYDAEIAQAVQRRIDTIEPATHWREQSSLWLLLQRRFIYVQGCVAPGFDKAKFLFELAKTADVERVIDHTTTDAHATSLPYKTLADPLRQPADASE
;
A
#
# COMPACT_ATOMS: atom_id res chain seq x y z
N MET A 1 39.68 39.28 -63.84
CA MET A 1 39.67 37.92 -63.23
C MET A 1 39.33 38.10 -61.76
N PRO A 2 38.12 37.79 -61.27
CA PRO A 2 37.79 37.85 -59.87
C PRO A 2 37.73 36.42 -59.27
N TYR A 3 38.44 36.23 -58.19
CA TYR A 3 38.43 35.05 -57.37
C TYR A 3 37.17 35.01 -56.52
N THR A 4 36.29 34.05 -56.74
CA THR A 4 35.15 33.73 -55.87
C THR A 4 35.59 32.80 -54.75
N LYS A 5 35.69 33.31 -53.52
CA LYS A 5 35.86 32.48 -52.31
C LYS A 5 34.53 31.87 -51.91
N ARG A 6 34.41 30.53 -52.00
CA ARG A 6 33.27 29.76 -51.47
C ARG A 6 33.50 29.51 -49.98
N TYR A 7 32.72 30.13 -49.13
CA TYR A 7 32.65 29.83 -47.71
C TYR A 7 31.65 28.68 -47.52
N ALA A 8 32.16 27.49 -47.18
CA ALA A 8 31.38 26.36 -46.73
C ALA A 8 30.99 26.59 -45.30
N ALA A 9 29.71 26.90 -45.05
CA ALA A 9 29.19 26.99 -43.68
C ALA A 9 28.93 25.57 -43.16
N TRP A 10 29.66 25.17 -42.16
CA TRP A 10 29.39 23.96 -41.40
C TRP A 10 28.39 24.25 -40.31
N CYS A 11 27.11 23.92 -40.54
CA CYS A 11 26.12 23.88 -39.48
C CYS A 11 26.28 22.58 -38.69
N ALA A 12 27.00 22.63 -37.59
CA ALA A 12 26.99 21.56 -36.59
C ALA A 12 25.69 21.63 -35.80
N ALA A 13 24.74 20.78 -36.16
CA ALA A 13 23.53 20.58 -35.38
C ALA A 13 23.88 19.81 -34.09
N MET A 14 24.00 20.51 -32.97
CA MET A 14 24.05 19.90 -31.63
C MET A 14 22.67 19.35 -31.30
N LEU A 15 22.46 18.07 -31.45
CA LEU A 15 21.36 17.31 -30.87
C LEU A 15 21.61 17.20 -29.37
N LEU A 16 21.06 18.15 -28.59
CA LEU A 16 20.93 17.99 -27.14
C LEU A 16 19.89 16.89 -26.87
N ALA A 17 20.39 15.65 -26.70
CA ALA A 17 19.60 14.59 -26.12
C ALA A 17 19.28 15.00 -24.67
N SER A 18 18.08 15.56 -24.45
CA SER A 18 17.52 15.76 -23.12
C SER A 18 17.24 14.35 -22.53
N MET A 19 18.23 13.80 -21.83
CA MET A 19 18.02 12.71 -20.89
C MET A 19 17.11 13.25 -19.81
N GLY A 20 15.83 12.98 -19.92
CA GLY A 20 14.88 13.21 -18.85
C GLY A 20 15.31 12.37 -17.67
N VAL A 21 15.98 12.98 -16.71
CA VAL A 21 16.17 12.41 -15.39
C VAL A 21 14.75 12.31 -14.81
N HIS A 22 14.12 11.14 -14.92
CA HIS A 22 12.97 10.82 -14.10
C HIS A 22 13.50 10.74 -12.67
N ALA A 23 13.49 11.87 -11.96
CA ALA A 23 13.67 11.86 -10.52
C ALA A 23 12.58 10.94 -9.97
N ASP A 24 12.99 9.88 -9.28
CA ASP A 24 12.07 8.99 -8.59
C ASP A 24 11.29 9.86 -7.60
N GLU A 25 10.02 10.10 -7.93
CA GLU A 25 9.17 11.00 -7.15
C GLU A 25 8.96 10.40 -5.77
N ALA A 26 9.45 11.08 -4.73
CA ALA A 26 9.46 10.57 -3.36
C ALA A 26 8.05 10.16 -2.91
N ARG A 27 7.91 8.91 -2.48
CA ARG A 27 6.64 8.37 -1.98
C ARG A 27 6.51 8.60 -0.48
N ARG A 28 5.35 9.08 -0.05
CA ARG A 28 5.03 9.37 1.36
C ARG A 28 3.64 8.87 1.72
N ASN A 29 3.39 8.69 3.00
CA ASN A 29 2.06 8.44 3.54
C ASN A 29 1.34 9.78 3.78
N TRP A 30 0.79 10.34 2.73
CA TRP A 30 0.13 11.65 2.76
C TRP A 30 -1.15 11.66 3.59
N GLY A 31 -1.84 10.52 3.67
CA GLY A 31 -3.09 10.38 4.41
C GLY A 31 -2.90 10.11 5.90
N ASN A 32 -1.65 9.90 6.37
CA ASN A 32 -1.34 9.40 7.70
C ASN A 32 -2.12 8.12 8.03
N ASP A 33 -2.36 7.27 7.03
CA ASP A 33 -3.04 6.01 7.22
C ASP A 33 -2.17 5.08 8.08
N PRO A 34 -2.68 4.49 9.15
CA PRO A 34 -1.90 3.59 9.98
C PRO A 34 -1.39 2.39 9.18
N PHE A 35 -0.09 2.13 9.27
CA PHE A 35 0.57 1.03 8.60
C PHE A 35 1.52 0.35 9.58
N LEU A 36 1.15 -0.84 10.02
CA LEU A 36 1.75 -1.54 11.15
C LEU A 36 2.40 -2.84 10.67
N GLN A 37 3.72 -2.97 10.81
CA GLN A 37 4.36 -4.27 10.72
C GLN A 37 4.14 -5.02 12.03
N ILE A 38 3.48 -6.18 11.98
CA ILE A 38 3.13 -6.95 13.17
C ILE A 38 3.99 -8.19 13.35
N SER A 39 4.58 -8.76 12.28
CA SER A 39 5.45 -9.93 12.34
C SER A 39 6.54 -9.92 11.28
N THR A 40 7.62 -10.73 11.51
CA THR A 40 8.81 -10.78 10.66
C THR A 40 9.43 -12.18 10.56
N ALA A 41 8.65 -13.24 10.82
CA ALA A 41 9.20 -14.61 10.90
C ALA A 41 9.62 -15.17 9.53
N LEU A 42 9.13 -14.63 8.43
CA LEU A 42 9.44 -15.06 7.07
C LEU A 42 10.31 -13.99 6.36
N PRO A 43 11.64 -14.07 6.45
CA PRO A 43 12.53 -12.99 5.99
C PRO A 43 12.53 -12.78 4.47
N ALA A 44 12.13 -13.78 3.69
CA ALA A 44 12.00 -13.65 2.22
C ALA A 44 10.74 -12.90 1.78
N CYS A 45 9.85 -12.54 2.71
CA CYS A 45 8.60 -11.86 2.38
C CYS A 45 8.86 -10.43 1.88
N PRO A 46 8.41 -10.07 0.66
CA PRO A 46 8.58 -8.72 0.15
C PRO A 46 7.80 -7.67 0.97
N GLU A 47 8.48 -6.59 1.33
CA GLU A 47 7.83 -5.49 2.07
C GLU A 47 6.75 -4.84 1.20
N PRO A 48 5.51 -4.70 1.71
CA PRO A 48 4.45 -3.99 1.01
C PRO A 48 4.77 -2.49 0.87
N LEU A 49 4.32 -1.90 -0.25
CA LEU A 49 4.38 -0.45 -0.45
C LEU A 49 3.58 0.29 0.63
N GLY A 50 2.51 -0.33 1.12
CA GLY A 50 1.60 0.28 2.09
C GLY A 50 0.92 1.54 1.53
N PRO A 51 0.72 2.57 2.36
CA PRO A 51 0.02 3.80 1.97
C PRO A 51 0.92 4.84 1.30
N ARG A 52 2.15 4.46 0.89
CA ARG A 52 3.11 5.40 0.31
C ARG A 52 2.74 5.72 -1.14
N GLN A 53 2.51 6.98 -1.43
CA GLN A 53 2.13 7.52 -2.75
C GLN A 53 3.06 8.66 -3.15
N THR A 54 3.21 8.88 -4.46
CA THR A 54 3.75 10.14 -4.97
C THR A 54 2.74 11.26 -4.71
N GLU A 55 3.17 12.52 -4.76
CA GLU A 55 2.27 13.66 -4.62
C GLU A 55 1.17 13.64 -5.69
N ARG A 56 1.53 13.31 -6.92
CA ARG A 56 0.57 13.20 -8.03
C ARG A 56 -0.49 12.13 -7.79
N GLU A 57 -0.10 10.93 -7.33
CA GLU A 57 -1.03 9.86 -6.98
C GLU A 57 -1.96 10.28 -5.84
N TRP A 58 -1.40 10.94 -4.82
CA TRP A 58 -2.17 11.46 -3.70
C TRP A 58 -3.22 12.50 -4.13
N LEU A 59 -2.82 13.49 -4.92
CA LEU A 59 -3.74 14.54 -5.40
C LEU A 59 -4.85 13.96 -6.28
N ALA A 60 -4.55 12.94 -7.08
CA ALA A 60 -5.56 12.24 -7.88
C ALA A 60 -6.58 11.48 -7.02
N GLU A 61 -6.17 10.99 -5.84
CA GLU A 61 -7.04 10.22 -4.93
C GLU A 61 -7.73 11.08 -3.87
N ALA A 62 -7.15 12.22 -3.49
CA ALA A 62 -7.60 13.02 -2.35
C ALA A 62 -9.10 13.39 -2.42
N HIS A 63 -9.59 13.71 -3.61
CA HIS A 63 -11.02 14.00 -3.84
C HIS A 63 -11.92 12.80 -3.51
N TYR A 64 -11.54 11.62 -4.00
CA TYR A 64 -12.29 10.39 -3.75
C TYR A 64 -12.26 9.96 -2.28
N ARG A 65 -11.20 10.33 -1.54
CA ARG A 65 -11.14 10.05 -0.09
C ARG A 65 -12.23 10.79 0.69
N VAL A 66 -12.60 11.99 0.25
CA VAL A 66 -13.72 12.73 0.87
C VAL A 66 -15.04 12.02 0.60
N GLU A 67 -15.31 11.67 -0.65
CA GLU A 67 -16.56 11.00 -1.05
C GLU A 67 -16.71 9.62 -0.41
N ARG A 68 -15.67 8.78 -0.47
CA ARG A 68 -15.69 7.44 0.12
C ARG A 68 -15.70 7.48 1.65
N GLY A 69 -15.11 8.54 2.24
CA GLY A 69 -15.02 8.67 3.69
C GLY A 69 -16.33 9.02 4.36
N ASN A 70 -17.22 9.75 3.70
CA ASN A 70 -18.45 10.24 4.33
C ASN A 70 -19.69 9.33 4.12
N SER A 71 -19.61 8.33 3.26
CA SER A 71 -20.77 7.49 2.89
C SER A 71 -21.47 6.87 4.10
N CYS A 72 -20.75 6.24 4.99
CA CYS A 72 -21.37 5.61 6.17
C CYS A 72 -22.00 6.63 7.15
N TRP A 73 -21.49 7.86 7.19
CA TRP A 73 -22.06 8.96 7.96
C TRP A 73 -23.38 9.45 7.34
N VAL A 74 -23.38 9.67 6.04
CA VAL A 74 -24.60 10.08 5.30
C VAL A 74 -25.71 9.03 5.44
N GLU A 75 -25.34 7.75 5.47
CA GLU A 75 -26.27 6.63 5.69
C GLU A 75 -26.66 6.43 7.17
N GLY A 76 -26.16 7.24 8.08
CA GLY A 76 -26.47 7.14 9.52
C GLY A 76 -25.81 5.95 10.23
N ARG A 77 -24.85 5.25 9.60
CA ARG A 77 -24.16 4.07 10.15
C ARG A 77 -22.90 4.39 10.94
N CYS A 78 -22.37 5.60 10.82
CA CYS A 78 -21.14 6.02 11.45
C CYS A 78 -21.35 7.21 12.41
N ARG A 79 -20.65 7.20 13.55
CA ARG A 79 -20.62 8.30 14.51
C ARG A 79 -19.75 9.49 14.10
N LEU A 80 -18.73 9.24 13.28
CA LEU A 80 -17.83 10.28 12.76
C LEU A 80 -18.19 10.58 11.30
N SER A 81 -18.04 11.83 10.92
CA SER A 81 -18.39 12.34 9.59
C SER A 81 -17.48 11.85 8.45
N ASN A 82 -16.38 11.19 8.78
CA ASN A 82 -15.48 10.60 7.80
C ASN A 82 -14.87 9.30 8.36
N ALA A 83 -14.97 8.21 7.59
CA ALA A 83 -14.53 6.88 7.98
C ALA A 83 -13.01 6.79 8.25
N TYR A 84 -12.18 7.57 7.56
CA TYR A 84 -10.74 7.62 7.81
C TYR A 84 -10.37 8.15 9.21
N ARG A 85 -11.27 8.86 9.88
CA ARG A 85 -11.03 9.37 11.23
C ARG A 85 -11.07 8.30 12.31
N TYR A 86 -11.59 7.12 12.00
CA TYR A 86 -11.56 5.97 12.90
C TYR A 86 -10.23 5.25 12.90
N ASP A 87 -9.46 5.35 11.80
CA ASP A 87 -8.33 4.45 11.55
C ASP A 87 -7.24 4.53 12.62
N ALA A 88 -7.00 5.71 13.20
CA ALA A 88 -6.06 5.87 14.31
C ALA A 88 -6.54 5.18 15.61
N GLU A 89 -7.84 5.23 15.91
CA GLU A 89 -8.44 4.55 17.08
C GLU A 89 -8.44 3.02 16.85
N ILE A 90 -8.79 2.59 15.62
CA ILE A 90 -8.75 1.19 15.22
C ILE A 90 -7.33 0.64 15.32
N ALA A 91 -6.29 1.39 14.91
CA ALA A 91 -4.90 0.96 15.01
C ALA A 91 -4.50 0.61 16.45
N GLN A 92 -4.91 1.44 17.43
CA GLN A 92 -4.68 1.15 18.85
C GLN A 92 -5.47 -0.08 19.35
N ALA A 93 -6.71 -0.24 18.86
CA ALA A 93 -7.52 -1.40 19.22
C ALA A 93 -6.94 -2.70 18.59
N VAL A 94 -6.46 -2.63 17.36
CA VAL A 94 -5.78 -3.72 16.67
C VAL A 94 -4.54 -4.18 17.43
N GLN A 95 -3.69 -3.27 17.90
CA GLN A 95 -2.50 -3.64 18.67
C GLN A 95 -2.85 -4.47 19.91
N ARG A 96 -3.87 -4.07 20.66
CA ARG A 96 -4.36 -4.87 21.80
C ARG A 96 -4.99 -6.20 21.34
N ARG A 97 -5.70 -6.19 20.22
CA ARG A 97 -6.37 -7.38 19.71
C ARG A 97 -5.39 -8.45 19.26
N ILE A 98 -4.35 -8.09 18.49
CA ILE A 98 -3.36 -9.05 18.00
C ILE A 98 -2.63 -9.77 19.13
N ASP A 99 -2.34 -9.08 20.23
CA ASP A 99 -1.73 -9.70 21.41
C ASP A 99 -2.69 -10.72 22.06
N THR A 100 -3.98 -10.41 22.12
CA THR A 100 -5.01 -11.28 22.68
C THR A 100 -5.22 -12.56 21.87
N ILE A 101 -5.13 -12.47 20.52
CA ILE A 101 -5.37 -13.62 19.63
C ILE A 101 -4.12 -14.48 19.40
N GLU A 102 -2.94 -14.03 19.80
CA GLU A 102 -1.67 -14.73 19.59
C GLU A 102 -1.69 -16.18 20.07
N PRO A 103 -2.11 -16.48 21.32
CA PRO A 103 -2.09 -17.86 21.84
C PRO A 103 -2.96 -18.83 21.04
N ALA A 104 -3.94 -18.32 20.30
CA ALA A 104 -4.87 -19.13 19.54
C ALA A 104 -4.53 -19.24 18.04
N THR A 105 -3.72 -18.32 17.53
CA THR A 105 -3.43 -18.19 16.09
C THR A 105 -1.96 -18.39 15.74
N HIS A 106 -1.04 -18.21 16.69
CA HIS A 106 0.41 -18.34 16.49
C HIS A 106 0.95 -17.52 15.30
N TRP A 107 0.34 -16.34 15.08
CA TRP A 107 0.63 -15.52 13.91
C TRP A 107 2.08 -15.00 13.91
N ARG A 108 2.67 -14.73 15.09
CA ARG A 108 4.03 -14.15 15.18
C ARG A 108 5.07 -15.06 14.54
N GLU A 109 4.98 -16.37 14.77
CA GLU A 109 5.97 -17.34 14.34
C GLU A 109 5.74 -17.84 12.92
N GLN A 110 4.53 -17.65 12.40
CA GLN A 110 4.11 -18.23 11.13
C GLN A 110 3.89 -17.20 10.03
N SER A 111 4.29 -15.92 10.25
CA SER A 111 4.03 -14.88 9.26
C SER A 111 5.04 -13.74 9.26
N SER A 112 5.05 -13.01 8.16
CA SER A 112 5.57 -11.64 8.05
C SER A 112 4.46 -10.77 7.49
N LEU A 113 3.80 -10.02 8.37
CA LEU A 113 2.55 -9.32 8.06
C LEU A 113 2.63 -7.83 8.36
N TRP A 114 1.94 -7.08 7.52
CA TRP A 114 1.65 -5.65 7.66
C TRP A 114 0.15 -5.43 7.61
N LEU A 115 -0.34 -4.54 8.46
CA LEU A 115 -1.74 -4.11 8.50
C LEU A 115 -1.82 -2.66 8.03
N LEU A 116 -2.50 -2.44 6.91
CA LEU A 116 -2.85 -1.09 6.45
C LEU A 116 -4.31 -0.82 6.83
N LEU A 117 -4.55 0.28 7.53
CA LEU A 117 -5.88 0.69 7.95
C LEU A 117 -6.35 1.89 7.12
N GLN A 118 -7.46 1.72 6.42
CA GLN A 118 -8.09 2.78 5.63
C GLN A 118 -9.61 2.65 5.64
N ARG A 119 -10.32 3.70 6.01
CA ARG A 119 -11.79 3.74 6.02
C ARG A 119 -12.44 2.63 6.86
N ARG A 120 -11.83 2.29 8.02
CA ARG A 120 -12.30 1.19 8.88
C ARG A 120 -12.07 -0.21 8.29
N PHE A 121 -11.34 -0.29 7.17
CA PHE A 121 -10.89 -1.56 6.60
C PHE A 121 -9.47 -1.86 7.06
N ILE A 122 -9.19 -3.14 7.32
CA ILE A 122 -7.85 -3.65 7.57
C ILE A 122 -7.42 -4.48 6.37
N TYR A 123 -6.44 -4.00 5.63
CA TYR A 123 -5.78 -4.77 4.58
C TYR A 123 -4.61 -5.53 5.20
N VAL A 124 -4.69 -6.85 5.23
CA VAL A 124 -3.63 -7.72 5.73
C VAL A 124 -2.71 -8.08 4.57
N GLN A 125 -1.49 -7.55 4.58
CA GLN A 125 -0.52 -7.71 3.51
C GLN A 125 0.69 -8.49 4.01
N GLY A 126 1.31 -9.31 3.14
CA GLY A 126 2.53 -10.03 3.48
C GLY A 126 2.46 -11.53 3.22
N CYS A 127 3.29 -12.27 3.93
CA CYS A 127 3.43 -13.71 3.73
C CYS A 127 3.03 -14.48 4.98
N VAL A 128 2.47 -15.66 4.74
CA VAL A 128 2.13 -16.63 5.79
C VAL A 128 2.76 -17.99 5.48
N ALA A 129 3.13 -18.74 6.50
CA ALA A 129 3.65 -20.09 6.33
C ALA A 129 2.58 -21.04 5.76
N PRO A 130 2.97 -22.05 4.99
CA PRO A 130 2.07 -23.14 4.61
C PRO A 130 1.46 -23.78 5.87
N GLY A 131 0.14 -23.87 5.92
CA GLY A 131 -0.58 -24.43 7.09
C GLY A 131 -0.97 -23.40 8.16
N PHE A 132 -0.61 -22.13 8.02
CA PHE A 132 -1.12 -21.08 8.88
C PHE A 132 -2.65 -20.98 8.77
N ASP A 133 -3.36 -21.01 9.91
CA ASP A 133 -4.82 -20.86 9.94
C ASP A 133 -5.21 -19.39 9.71
N LYS A 134 -5.05 -18.98 8.45
CA LYS A 134 -5.35 -17.62 7.99
C LYS A 134 -6.82 -17.24 8.25
N ALA A 135 -7.75 -18.16 8.01
CA ALA A 135 -9.17 -17.91 8.18
C ALA A 135 -9.50 -17.53 9.63
N LYS A 136 -8.95 -18.27 10.58
CA LYS A 136 -9.08 -17.99 12.00
C LYS A 136 -8.47 -16.64 12.38
N PHE A 137 -7.25 -16.35 11.90
CA PHE A 137 -6.59 -15.08 12.18
C PHE A 137 -7.42 -13.88 11.68
N LEU A 138 -7.88 -13.90 10.42
CA LEU A 138 -8.70 -12.84 9.83
C LEU A 138 -10.04 -12.69 10.55
N PHE A 139 -10.69 -13.81 10.89
CA PHE A 139 -11.94 -13.79 11.65
C PHE A 139 -11.78 -13.15 13.03
N GLU A 140 -10.72 -13.50 13.76
CA GLU A 140 -10.44 -12.90 15.06
C GLU A 140 -10.05 -11.42 14.93
N LEU A 141 -9.31 -11.05 13.90
CA LEU A 141 -8.95 -9.65 13.64
C LEU A 141 -10.19 -8.79 13.34
N ALA A 142 -11.16 -9.35 12.60
CA ALA A 142 -12.40 -8.67 12.26
C ALA A 142 -13.29 -8.31 13.46
N LYS A 143 -13.06 -8.94 14.62
CA LYS A 143 -13.77 -8.58 15.88
C LYS A 143 -13.21 -7.32 16.56
N THR A 144 -12.22 -6.67 15.97
CA THR A 144 -11.71 -5.38 16.48
C THR A 144 -12.79 -4.31 16.38
N ALA A 145 -12.95 -3.53 17.42
CA ALA A 145 -13.96 -2.48 17.48
C ALA A 145 -13.82 -1.49 16.31
N ASP A 146 -14.95 -1.04 15.77
CA ASP A 146 -15.08 -0.11 14.65
C ASP A 146 -14.54 -0.63 13.29
N VAL A 147 -14.00 -1.84 13.20
CA VAL A 147 -13.62 -2.47 11.94
C VAL A 147 -14.87 -2.86 11.15
N GLU A 148 -14.91 -2.45 9.89
CA GLU A 148 -15.99 -2.80 8.97
C GLU A 148 -15.68 -4.05 8.15
N ARG A 149 -14.41 -4.19 7.72
CA ARG A 149 -13.96 -5.32 6.91
C ARG A 149 -12.48 -5.60 7.12
N VAL A 150 -12.10 -6.88 7.07
CA VAL A 150 -10.72 -7.33 6.92
C VAL A 150 -10.56 -7.90 5.52
N ILE A 151 -9.55 -7.42 4.79
CA ILE A 151 -9.27 -7.79 3.41
C ILE A 151 -7.95 -8.56 3.38
N ASP A 152 -7.98 -9.75 2.81
CA ASP A 152 -6.82 -10.62 2.72
C ASP A 152 -6.00 -10.33 1.46
N HIS A 153 -4.82 -9.80 1.66
CA HIS A 153 -3.79 -9.65 0.64
C HIS A 153 -2.52 -10.40 1.03
N THR A 154 -2.66 -11.59 1.62
CA THR A 154 -1.52 -12.43 1.99
C THR A 154 -1.17 -13.45 0.90
N THR A 155 0.07 -13.93 0.92
CA THR A 155 0.54 -15.02 0.06
C THR A 155 1.28 -16.08 0.88
N THR A 156 1.27 -17.34 0.42
CA THR A 156 2.15 -18.39 0.93
C THR A 156 3.43 -18.54 0.11
N ASP A 157 3.51 -17.84 -1.04
CA ASP A 157 4.68 -17.84 -1.92
C ASP A 157 5.30 -16.44 -1.99
N ALA A 158 6.39 -16.25 -1.27
CA ALA A 158 7.15 -14.97 -1.26
C ALA A 158 7.84 -14.67 -2.61
N HIS A 159 7.97 -15.66 -3.47
CA HIS A 159 8.63 -15.55 -4.79
C HIS A 159 7.65 -15.55 -5.96
N ALA A 160 6.36 -15.47 -5.69
CA ALA A 160 5.34 -15.40 -6.71
C ALA A 160 5.61 -14.26 -7.70
N THR A 161 5.42 -14.50 -8.98
CA THR A 161 5.58 -13.48 -10.02
C THR A 161 4.56 -12.35 -9.92
N SER A 162 3.42 -12.60 -9.27
CA SER A 162 2.40 -11.60 -8.98
C SER A 162 1.94 -11.75 -7.53
N LEU A 163 2.08 -10.67 -6.77
CA LEU A 163 1.67 -10.60 -5.37
C LEU A 163 0.31 -9.89 -5.26
N PRO A 164 -0.49 -10.19 -4.21
CA PRO A 164 -1.78 -9.53 -4.01
C PRO A 164 -1.65 -8.09 -3.47
N TYR A 165 -0.44 -7.57 -3.40
CA TYR A 165 -0.14 -6.20 -2.97
C TYR A 165 1.05 -5.63 -3.74
N LYS A 166 1.12 -4.31 -3.83
CA LYS A 166 2.30 -3.59 -4.35
C LYS A 166 3.45 -3.69 -3.34
N THR A 167 4.68 -3.86 -3.83
CA THR A 167 5.85 -3.91 -2.97
C THR A 167 6.62 -2.59 -2.97
N LEU A 168 7.42 -2.38 -1.92
CA LEU A 168 8.31 -1.23 -1.86
C LEU A 168 9.38 -1.27 -2.97
N ALA A 169 9.83 -2.48 -3.34
CA ALA A 169 10.81 -2.69 -4.40
C ALA A 169 10.24 -2.49 -5.81
N ASP A 170 8.93 -2.69 -6.00
CA ASP A 170 8.26 -2.52 -7.30
C ASP A 170 6.90 -1.84 -7.12
N PRO A 171 6.89 -0.51 -6.91
CA PRO A 171 5.68 0.24 -6.60
C PRO A 171 4.73 0.40 -7.79
N LEU A 172 5.20 0.14 -9.02
CA LEU A 172 4.42 0.30 -10.24
C LEU A 172 3.74 -0.99 -10.69
N ARG A 173 4.15 -2.15 -10.15
CA ARG A 173 3.54 -3.43 -10.49
C ARG A 173 2.06 -3.43 -10.11
N GLN A 174 1.24 -3.98 -11.01
CA GLN A 174 -0.16 -4.25 -10.67
C GLN A 174 -0.22 -5.47 -9.73
N PRO A 175 -0.96 -5.39 -8.61
CA PRO A 175 -1.24 -6.55 -7.79
C PRO A 175 -1.98 -7.64 -8.60
N ALA A 176 -1.83 -8.90 -8.21
CA ALA A 176 -2.76 -9.92 -8.63
C ALA A 176 -4.16 -9.50 -8.18
N ASP A 177 -5.16 -9.66 -9.04
CA ASP A 177 -6.54 -9.36 -8.66
C ASP A 177 -6.87 -10.14 -7.38
N ALA A 178 -6.99 -9.40 -6.28
CA ALA A 178 -7.56 -9.95 -5.06
C ALA A 178 -9.02 -10.24 -5.42
N SER A 179 -9.37 -11.52 -5.55
CA SER A 179 -10.75 -11.93 -5.72
C SER A 179 -11.58 -11.33 -4.60
N GLU A 180 -12.46 -10.39 -4.97
CA GLU A 180 -13.44 -9.78 -4.08
C GLU A 180 -14.39 -10.83 -3.48
#